data_32c096d1edca5ee63c4afb61283ac414
#
_entry.id   32c096d1edca5ee63c4afb61283ac414
#
_cell.length_a   1.000
_cell.length_b   1.000
_cell.length_c   1.000
_cell.angle_alpha   90.00
_cell.angle_beta   90.00
_cell.angle_gamma   90.00
#
_symmetry.space_group_name_H-M   'P 1'
#
loop_
_entity.id
_entity.type
_entity.pdbx_description
1 polymer ?
#
loop_
_entity_poly.entity_id
_entity_poly.type
_entity_poly.pdbx_seq_one_letter_code
_entity_poly.pdbx_strand_id
1 'polypeptide(L)'
;PSDWENVINVHLNGSFYVSRAAAPYFREQNSGAFVHMTSTSGLIGNFGQANYSAAKLGIAGLSKSIALDMGRYNVRSNCIAPFAWSRMTNSIPSNTDAEKERVERLKQMTPEKNAPLAVFLASEAAKEVSGQIFSARLNELFIYNQNRPIKSIHSDNGWTAKEIAQRAYPALKSSMTPNDRSGDVFSWDPV
;
A
#
# COMPACT_ATOMS: atom_id res chain seq x y z
N PRO A 1 16.80 -0.07 17.99
CA PRO A 1 17.41 -0.20 16.65
C PRO A 1 17.15 -1.58 16.04
N SER A 2 17.37 -2.68 16.80
CA SER A 2 17.24 -4.06 16.28
C SER A 2 15.85 -4.38 15.71
N ASP A 3 14.77 -3.96 16.37
CA ASP A 3 13.41 -4.19 15.86
C ASP A 3 13.13 -3.42 14.58
N TRP A 4 13.69 -2.23 14.46
CA TRP A 4 13.64 -1.45 13.23
C TRP A 4 14.36 -2.17 12.09
N GLU A 5 15.62 -2.54 12.32
CA GLU A 5 16.49 -3.20 11.33
C GLU A 5 15.90 -4.53 10.87
N ASN A 6 15.41 -5.35 11.79
CA ASN A 6 14.79 -6.63 11.47
C ASN A 6 13.58 -6.47 10.53
N VAL A 7 12.70 -5.52 10.82
CA VAL A 7 11.51 -5.28 9.99
C VAL A 7 11.89 -4.73 8.62
N ILE A 8 12.82 -3.77 8.55
CA ILE A 8 13.30 -3.22 7.26
C ILE A 8 13.99 -4.33 6.44
N ASN A 9 14.85 -5.12 7.06
CA ASN A 9 15.60 -6.19 6.39
C ASN A 9 14.67 -7.26 5.81
N VAL A 10 13.69 -7.73 6.58
CA VAL A 10 12.76 -8.76 6.12
C VAL A 10 11.85 -8.23 5.02
N HIS A 11 11.22 -7.09 5.24
CA HIS A 11 10.16 -6.63 4.34
C HIS A 11 10.70 -5.85 3.14
N LEU A 12 11.47 -4.77 3.38
CA LEU A 12 11.91 -3.88 2.32
C LEU A 12 13.13 -4.46 1.58
N ASN A 13 14.21 -4.77 2.31
CA ASN A 13 15.41 -5.30 1.70
C ASN A 13 15.17 -6.66 1.05
N GLY A 14 14.36 -7.54 1.69
CA GLY A 14 13.96 -8.82 1.11
C GLY A 14 13.23 -8.65 -0.23
N SER A 15 12.26 -7.73 -0.31
CA SER A 15 11.57 -7.41 -1.56
C SER A 15 12.53 -6.88 -2.63
N PHE A 16 13.46 -6.01 -2.25
CA PHE A 16 14.47 -5.50 -3.17
C PHE A 16 15.40 -6.59 -3.69
N TYR A 17 15.91 -7.46 -2.83
CA TYR A 17 16.87 -8.50 -3.24
C TYR A 17 16.26 -9.50 -4.22
N VAL A 18 15.04 -9.95 -3.95
CA VAL A 18 14.31 -10.86 -4.86
C VAL A 18 14.04 -10.17 -6.21
N SER A 19 13.57 -8.93 -6.17
CA SER A 19 13.29 -8.17 -7.40
C SER A 19 14.55 -7.94 -8.22
N ARG A 20 15.65 -7.56 -7.56
CA ARG A 20 16.96 -7.37 -8.22
C ARG A 20 17.47 -8.66 -8.88
N ALA A 21 17.30 -9.80 -8.21
CA ALA A 21 17.70 -11.09 -8.76
C ALA A 21 16.88 -11.51 -9.99
N ALA A 22 15.57 -11.23 -10.01
CA ALA A 22 14.69 -11.56 -11.12
C ALA A 22 14.81 -10.59 -12.31
N ALA A 23 15.12 -9.31 -12.06
CA ALA A 23 15.10 -8.26 -13.09
C ALA A 23 15.96 -8.54 -14.34
N PRO A 24 17.20 -9.09 -14.26
CA PRO A 24 17.98 -9.42 -15.44
C PRO A 24 17.28 -10.42 -16.36
N TYR A 25 16.66 -11.45 -15.78
CA TYR A 25 15.93 -12.48 -16.54
C TYR A 25 14.67 -11.90 -17.22
N PHE A 26 13.90 -11.08 -16.51
CA PHE A 26 12.73 -10.42 -17.08
C PHE A 26 13.12 -9.45 -18.20
N ARG A 27 14.25 -8.77 -18.07
CA ARG A 27 14.78 -7.91 -19.11
C ARG A 27 15.21 -8.69 -20.36
N GLU A 28 15.91 -9.80 -20.17
CA GLU A 28 16.37 -10.65 -21.27
C GLU A 28 15.21 -11.25 -22.04
N GLN A 29 14.19 -11.78 -21.34
CA GLN A 29 13.00 -12.35 -22.00
C GLN A 29 12.01 -11.28 -22.51
N ASN A 30 12.25 -9.99 -22.23
CA ASN A 30 11.38 -8.86 -22.59
C ASN A 30 9.93 -9.03 -22.10
N SER A 31 9.73 -9.64 -20.94
CA SER A 31 8.44 -9.82 -20.29
C SER A 31 8.61 -10.17 -18.81
N GLY A 32 7.63 -9.83 -17.99
CA GLY A 32 7.62 -10.18 -16.59
C GLY A 32 6.59 -9.40 -15.78
N ALA A 33 6.29 -9.91 -14.59
CA ALA A 33 5.40 -9.23 -13.66
C ALA A 33 5.89 -9.39 -12.22
N PHE A 34 6.08 -8.27 -11.55
CA PHE A 34 6.29 -8.21 -10.11
C PHE A 34 4.96 -7.91 -9.42
N VAL A 35 4.65 -8.69 -8.38
CA VAL A 35 3.51 -8.45 -7.49
C VAL A 35 4.06 -8.34 -6.06
N HIS A 36 4.13 -7.11 -5.56
CA HIS A 36 4.70 -6.81 -4.24
C HIS A 36 3.61 -6.72 -3.18
N MET A 37 3.92 -7.19 -1.96
CA MET A 37 3.01 -7.11 -0.81
C MET A 37 3.33 -5.88 0.04
N THR A 38 2.51 -4.82 -0.12
CA THR A 38 2.52 -3.64 0.75
C THR A 38 1.53 -3.81 1.92
N SER A 39 1.03 -2.73 2.49
CA SER A 39 0.04 -2.76 3.58
C SER A 39 -0.68 -1.43 3.69
N THR A 40 -1.94 -1.45 4.13
CA THR A 40 -2.68 -0.25 4.53
C THR A 40 -1.97 0.52 5.66
N SER A 41 -1.20 -0.17 6.51
CA SER A 41 -0.34 0.48 7.53
C SER A 41 0.71 1.40 6.91
N GLY A 42 1.26 1.05 5.74
CA GLY A 42 2.19 1.91 5.00
C GLY A 42 1.48 2.97 4.17
N LEU A 43 0.33 2.64 3.56
CA LEU A 43 -0.39 3.54 2.66
C LEU A 43 -1.22 4.60 3.38
N ILE A 44 -1.80 4.25 4.52
CA ILE A 44 -2.69 5.10 5.33
C ILE A 44 -2.02 5.38 6.67
N GLY A 45 -1.81 4.36 7.49
CA GLY A 45 -1.16 4.44 8.79
C GLY A 45 -1.82 3.56 9.84
N ASN A 46 -1.06 3.26 10.91
CA ASN A 46 -1.55 2.62 12.13
C ASN A 46 -0.65 3.00 13.31
N PHE A 47 -1.19 2.96 14.52
CA PHE A 47 -0.41 3.21 15.74
C PHE A 47 0.63 2.11 15.99
N GLY A 48 1.79 2.51 16.54
CA GLY A 48 2.83 1.58 17.01
C GLY A 48 3.56 0.80 15.90
N GLN A 49 3.42 1.18 14.64
CA GLN A 49 3.95 0.44 13.48
C GLN A 49 4.90 1.27 12.62
N ALA A 50 5.68 2.17 13.20
CA ALA A 50 6.53 3.08 12.43
C ALA A 50 7.53 2.34 11.52
N ASN A 51 8.19 1.28 12.01
CA ASN A 51 9.10 0.44 11.24
C ASN A 51 8.38 -0.33 10.11
N TYR A 52 7.25 -0.95 10.45
CA TYR A 52 6.46 -1.72 9.48
C TYR A 52 5.84 -0.80 8.42
N SER A 53 5.28 0.33 8.81
CA SER A 53 4.72 1.34 7.90
C SER A 53 5.78 1.88 6.96
N ALA A 54 6.98 2.20 7.47
CA ALA A 54 8.10 2.65 6.64
C ALA A 54 8.51 1.59 5.62
N ALA A 55 8.67 0.33 6.05
CA ALA A 55 9.02 -0.78 5.16
C ALA A 55 7.96 -0.99 4.07
N LYS A 56 6.67 -1.00 4.45
CA LYS A 56 5.58 -1.28 3.53
C LYS A 56 5.30 -0.15 2.54
N LEU A 57 5.44 1.11 2.97
CA LEU A 57 5.41 2.25 2.05
C LEU A 57 6.64 2.25 1.13
N GLY A 58 7.82 1.89 1.65
CA GLY A 58 9.03 1.71 0.86
C GLY A 58 8.88 0.67 -0.25
N ILE A 59 8.16 -0.43 0.00
CA ILE A 59 7.82 -1.44 -1.03
C ILE A 59 6.94 -0.83 -2.13
N ALA A 60 5.97 0.02 -1.80
CA ALA A 60 5.15 0.69 -2.81
C ALA A 60 6.00 1.63 -3.69
N GLY A 61 6.94 2.36 -3.09
CA GLY A 61 7.92 3.18 -3.80
C GLY A 61 8.84 2.35 -4.69
N LEU A 62 9.36 1.23 -4.19
CA LEU A 62 10.17 0.27 -4.95
C LEU A 62 9.41 -0.26 -6.17
N SER A 63 8.19 -0.73 -5.97
CA SER A 63 7.34 -1.23 -7.07
C SER A 63 7.09 -0.18 -8.13
N LYS A 64 6.86 1.07 -7.73
CA LYS A 64 6.67 2.20 -8.64
C LYS A 64 7.91 2.47 -9.49
N SER A 65 9.08 2.48 -8.86
CA SER A 65 10.36 2.67 -9.57
C SER A 65 10.61 1.54 -10.56
N ILE A 66 10.40 0.28 -10.15
CA ILE A 66 10.52 -0.88 -11.05
C ILE A 66 9.56 -0.75 -12.24
N ALA A 67 8.30 -0.35 -12.01
CA ALA A 67 7.34 -0.16 -13.10
C ALA A 67 7.81 0.87 -14.13
N LEU A 68 8.46 1.95 -13.69
CA LEU A 68 9.02 2.97 -14.56
C LEU A 68 10.29 2.49 -15.31
N ASP A 69 11.23 1.89 -14.57
CA ASP A 69 12.53 1.47 -15.10
C ASP A 69 12.41 0.31 -16.09
N MET A 70 11.50 -0.63 -15.78
CA MET A 70 11.38 -1.90 -16.50
C MET A 70 10.26 -1.91 -17.56
N GLY A 71 9.42 -0.87 -17.60
CA GLY A 71 8.33 -0.77 -18.57
C GLY A 71 8.77 -0.89 -20.03
N ARG A 72 9.94 -0.35 -20.39
CA ARG A 72 10.55 -0.48 -21.73
C ARG A 72 10.91 -1.92 -22.12
N TYR A 73 10.90 -2.85 -21.18
CA TYR A 73 11.12 -4.28 -21.38
C TYR A 73 9.84 -5.11 -21.22
N ASN A 74 8.68 -4.47 -21.32
CA ASN A 74 7.38 -5.10 -21.10
C ASN A 74 7.25 -5.78 -19.73
N VAL A 75 7.98 -5.30 -18.72
CA VAL A 75 7.93 -5.79 -17.35
C VAL A 75 7.03 -4.87 -16.52
N ARG A 76 6.06 -5.45 -15.85
CA ARG A 76 5.09 -4.76 -15.00
C ARG A 76 5.44 -4.92 -13.53
N SER A 77 5.03 -3.97 -12.72
CA SER A 77 5.20 -4.06 -11.27
C SER A 77 4.00 -3.40 -10.58
N ASN A 78 3.32 -4.17 -9.73
CA ASN A 78 2.16 -3.73 -9.00
C ASN A 78 2.25 -4.14 -7.52
N CYS A 79 1.43 -3.53 -6.68
CA CYS A 79 1.33 -3.84 -5.27
C CYS A 79 -0.05 -4.37 -4.88
N ILE A 80 -0.06 -5.26 -3.90
CA ILE A 80 -1.26 -5.62 -3.14
C ILE A 80 -1.05 -5.21 -1.69
N ALA A 81 -2.03 -4.51 -1.11
CA ALA A 81 -2.17 -4.31 0.33
C ALA A 81 -3.23 -5.30 0.84
N PRO A 82 -2.84 -6.51 1.27
CA PRO A 82 -3.79 -7.58 1.54
C PRO A 82 -4.54 -7.35 2.85
N PHE A 83 -5.80 -7.76 2.87
CA PHE A 83 -6.54 -8.01 4.10
C PHE A 83 -6.64 -9.51 4.32
N ALA A 84 -6.34 -9.96 5.53
CA ALA A 84 -6.51 -11.37 5.90
C ALA A 84 -6.67 -11.50 7.41
N TRP A 85 -7.54 -12.41 7.82
CA TRP A 85 -7.56 -12.89 9.19
C TRP A 85 -6.27 -13.66 9.47
N SER A 86 -5.61 -13.36 10.56
CA SER A 86 -4.35 -13.97 10.95
C SER A 86 -4.28 -14.18 12.47
N ARG A 87 -3.25 -14.87 12.93
CA ARG A 87 -2.99 -15.01 14.38
C ARG A 87 -2.87 -13.67 15.12
N MET A 88 -2.43 -12.62 14.43
CA MET A 88 -2.33 -11.26 15.02
C MET A 88 -3.70 -10.61 15.23
N THR A 89 -4.72 -10.99 14.45
CA THR A 89 -6.08 -10.49 14.57
C THR A 89 -6.92 -11.27 15.58
N ASN A 90 -6.43 -12.41 16.09
CA ASN A 90 -7.10 -13.20 17.13
C ASN A 90 -7.25 -12.48 18.48
N SER A 91 -6.58 -11.34 18.68
CA SER A 91 -6.70 -10.52 19.89
C SER A 91 -7.86 -9.52 19.87
N ILE A 92 -8.70 -9.52 18.83
CA ILE A 92 -9.88 -8.65 18.75
C ILE A 92 -10.86 -9.08 19.85
N PRO A 93 -11.29 -8.16 20.76
CA PRO A 93 -12.25 -8.49 21.81
C PRO A 93 -13.56 -9.02 21.23
N SER A 94 -14.13 -10.04 21.88
CA SER A 94 -15.41 -10.67 21.51
C SER A 94 -16.26 -10.95 22.76
N ASN A 95 -16.55 -9.90 23.52
CA ASN A 95 -17.25 -10.00 24.79
C ASN A 95 -18.79 -9.99 24.64
N THR A 96 -19.30 -9.36 23.60
CA THR A 96 -20.74 -9.27 23.26
C THR A 96 -21.07 -10.18 22.08
N ASP A 97 -22.35 -10.53 21.93
CA ASP A 97 -22.79 -11.39 20.83
C ASP A 97 -22.61 -10.69 19.46
N ALA A 98 -22.80 -9.38 19.39
CA ALA A 98 -22.52 -8.58 18.19
C ALA A 98 -21.03 -8.59 17.82
N GLU A 99 -20.14 -8.50 18.82
CA GLU A 99 -18.68 -8.62 18.59
C GLU A 99 -18.28 -10.01 18.11
N LYS A 100 -18.87 -11.07 18.68
CA LYS A 100 -18.65 -12.45 18.24
C LYS A 100 -19.08 -12.63 16.77
N GLU A 101 -20.27 -12.17 16.43
CA GLU A 101 -20.77 -12.24 15.05
C GLU A 101 -19.86 -11.48 14.07
N ARG A 102 -19.39 -10.29 14.46
CA ARG A 102 -18.40 -9.53 13.69
C ARG A 102 -17.10 -10.30 13.51
N VAL A 103 -16.57 -10.91 14.57
CA VAL A 103 -15.34 -11.73 14.51
C VAL A 103 -15.52 -12.91 13.55
N GLU A 104 -16.68 -13.59 13.57
CA GLU A 104 -16.95 -14.70 12.63
C GLU A 104 -16.99 -14.22 11.18
N ARG A 105 -17.51 -13.02 10.89
CA ARG A 105 -17.42 -12.42 9.56
C ARG A 105 -15.97 -12.11 9.19
N LEU A 106 -15.19 -11.52 10.10
CA LEU A 106 -13.78 -11.20 9.86
C LEU A 106 -12.92 -12.45 9.59
N LYS A 107 -13.23 -13.59 10.21
CA LYS A 107 -12.54 -14.88 9.96
C LYS A 107 -12.70 -15.37 8.52
N GLN A 108 -13.74 -14.93 7.82
CA GLN A 108 -13.95 -15.27 6.41
C GLN A 108 -12.95 -14.57 5.47
N MET A 109 -12.24 -13.53 5.94
CA MET A 109 -11.13 -12.91 5.21
C MET A 109 -9.90 -13.82 5.26
N THR A 110 -9.97 -14.98 4.65
CA THR A 110 -8.83 -15.89 4.62
C THR A 110 -7.72 -15.36 3.69
N PRO A 111 -6.44 -15.73 3.92
CA PRO A 111 -5.33 -15.31 3.05
C PRO A 111 -5.54 -15.67 1.57
N GLU A 112 -6.21 -16.78 1.29
CA GLU A 112 -6.52 -17.29 -0.05
C GLU A 112 -7.36 -16.33 -0.88
N LYS A 113 -8.15 -15.45 -0.24
CA LYS A 113 -8.94 -14.42 -0.91
C LYS A 113 -8.09 -13.39 -1.66
N ASN A 114 -6.81 -13.27 -1.32
CA ASN A 114 -5.87 -12.40 -2.04
C ASN A 114 -5.25 -13.07 -3.28
N ALA A 115 -5.28 -14.39 -3.37
CA ALA A 115 -4.61 -15.14 -4.43
C ALA A 115 -5.15 -14.83 -5.85
N PRO A 116 -6.47 -14.72 -6.09
CA PRO A 116 -7.00 -14.39 -7.41
C PRO A 116 -6.48 -13.05 -7.94
N LEU A 117 -6.37 -12.02 -7.08
CA LEU A 117 -5.82 -10.73 -7.45
C LEU A 117 -4.32 -10.83 -7.82
N ALA A 118 -3.55 -11.61 -7.05
CA ALA A 118 -2.14 -11.83 -7.35
C ALA A 118 -1.94 -12.55 -8.69
N VAL A 119 -2.73 -13.60 -8.95
CA VAL A 119 -2.73 -14.34 -10.22
C VAL A 119 -3.12 -13.43 -11.38
N PHE A 120 -4.17 -12.62 -11.24
CA PHE A 120 -4.57 -11.65 -12.25
C PHE A 120 -3.43 -10.68 -12.58
N LEU A 121 -2.83 -10.04 -11.56
CA LEU A 121 -1.74 -9.08 -11.76
C LEU A 121 -0.48 -9.71 -12.37
N ALA A 122 -0.24 -10.99 -12.15
CA ALA A 122 0.86 -11.73 -12.75
C ALA A 122 0.58 -12.21 -14.18
N SER A 123 -0.68 -12.27 -14.61
CA SER A 123 -1.11 -12.84 -15.89
C SER A 123 -1.10 -11.83 -17.04
N GLU A 124 -1.20 -12.31 -18.27
CA GLU A 124 -1.36 -11.49 -19.49
C GLU A 124 -2.67 -10.66 -19.49
N ALA A 125 -3.69 -11.10 -18.75
CA ALA A 125 -4.94 -10.33 -18.63
C ALA A 125 -4.71 -8.93 -18.01
N ALA A 126 -3.62 -8.75 -17.27
CA ALA A 126 -3.22 -7.48 -16.66
C ALA A 126 -2.13 -6.73 -17.45
N LYS A 127 -1.95 -6.99 -18.74
CA LYS A 127 -0.86 -6.39 -19.56
C LYS A 127 -0.82 -4.87 -19.54
N GLU A 128 -1.96 -4.21 -19.37
CA GLU A 128 -2.08 -2.75 -19.29
C GLU A 128 -1.94 -2.21 -17.85
N VAL A 129 -1.76 -3.09 -16.85
CA VAL A 129 -1.76 -2.73 -15.43
C VAL A 129 -0.33 -2.73 -14.91
N SER A 130 0.23 -1.54 -14.66
CA SER A 130 1.56 -1.38 -14.06
C SER A 130 1.62 -0.16 -13.15
N GLY A 131 2.42 -0.24 -12.10
CA GLY A 131 2.62 0.84 -11.14
C GLY A 131 1.39 1.09 -10.25
N GLN A 132 0.47 0.14 -10.13
CA GLN A 132 -0.78 0.30 -9.37
C GLN A 132 -0.71 -0.39 -8.00
N ILE A 133 -1.62 0.02 -7.11
CA ILE A 133 -1.76 -0.54 -5.78
C ILE A 133 -3.21 -0.97 -5.59
N PHE A 134 -3.42 -2.23 -5.20
CA PHE A 134 -4.73 -2.83 -5.00
C PHE A 134 -4.86 -3.41 -3.61
N SER A 135 -6.11 -3.69 -3.21
CA SER A 135 -6.45 -4.56 -2.08
C SER A 135 -7.56 -5.52 -2.46
N ALA A 136 -7.54 -6.70 -1.85
CA ALA A 136 -8.68 -7.59 -1.75
C ALA A 136 -9.09 -7.69 -0.28
N ARG A 137 -10.37 -7.45 0.03
CA ARG A 137 -10.93 -7.52 1.38
C ARG A 137 -12.22 -8.33 1.33
N LEU A 138 -12.14 -9.59 1.65
CA LEU A 138 -13.18 -10.59 1.45
C LEU A 138 -13.60 -10.68 -0.02
N ASN A 139 -14.73 -10.10 -0.41
CA ASN A 139 -15.23 -10.06 -1.79
C ASN A 139 -15.10 -8.66 -2.44
N GLU A 140 -14.50 -7.72 -1.72
CA GLU A 140 -14.28 -6.34 -2.18
C GLU A 140 -12.91 -6.21 -2.83
N LEU A 141 -12.83 -5.48 -3.95
CA LEU A 141 -11.57 -5.07 -4.58
C LEU A 141 -11.44 -3.55 -4.54
N PHE A 142 -10.25 -3.07 -4.20
CA PHE A 142 -9.94 -1.65 -4.14
C PHE A 142 -8.73 -1.34 -5.00
N ILE A 143 -8.75 -0.16 -5.62
CA ILE A 143 -7.58 0.50 -6.18
C ILE A 143 -7.29 1.77 -5.39
N TYR A 144 -6.01 2.02 -5.08
CA TYR A 144 -5.57 3.20 -4.34
C TYR A 144 -5.16 4.30 -5.30
N ASN A 145 -5.54 5.54 -4.98
CA ASN A 145 -4.91 6.69 -5.62
C ASN A 145 -3.43 6.76 -5.23
N GLN A 146 -2.66 7.44 -6.03
CA GLN A 146 -1.24 7.65 -5.76
C GLN A 146 -0.97 9.12 -5.51
N ASN A 147 0.09 9.41 -4.74
CA ASN A 147 0.45 10.77 -4.39
C ASN A 147 0.68 11.62 -5.64
N ARG A 148 -0.15 12.62 -5.80
CA ARG A 148 -0.07 13.66 -6.84
C ARG A 148 -0.37 15.00 -6.20
N PRO A 149 0.25 16.10 -6.63
CA PRO A 149 -0.19 17.44 -6.24
C PRO A 149 -1.66 17.63 -6.64
N ILE A 150 -2.50 17.96 -5.69
CA ILE A 150 -3.94 18.21 -5.91
C ILE A 150 -4.29 19.69 -5.91
N LYS A 151 -3.39 20.53 -5.37
CA LYS A 151 -3.55 21.97 -5.32
C LYS A 151 -2.19 22.65 -5.27
N SER A 152 -2.06 23.80 -5.92
CA SER A 152 -0.88 24.67 -5.84
C SER A 152 -1.29 26.11 -5.62
N ILE A 153 -0.40 26.90 -5.04
CA ILE A 153 -0.49 28.36 -4.95
C ILE A 153 0.86 28.95 -5.30
N HIS A 154 0.87 30.17 -5.80
CA HIS A 154 2.06 30.85 -6.29
C HIS A 154 2.31 32.16 -5.53
N SER A 155 3.57 32.57 -5.46
CA SER A 155 4.03 33.90 -5.02
C SER A 155 5.22 34.32 -5.86
N ASP A 156 5.15 35.50 -6.50
CA ASP A 156 6.15 35.98 -7.45
C ASP A 156 7.53 36.17 -6.82
N ASN A 157 7.58 36.51 -5.53
CA ASN A 157 8.81 36.83 -4.79
C ASN A 157 9.22 35.68 -3.83
N GLY A 158 8.63 34.47 -3.94
CA GLY A 158 8.83 33.39 -3.00
C GLY A 158 7.96 33.53 -1.74
N TRP A 159 8.28 32.76 -0.70
CA TRP A 159 7.49 32.65 0.51
C TRP A 159 8.32 32.87 1.77
N THR A 160 7.89 33.76 2.65
CA THR A 160 8.33 33.81 4.04
C THR A 160 7.46 32.89 4.90
N ALA A 161 7.95 32.43 6.07
CA ALA A 161 7.16 31.64 7.01
C ALA A 161 5.85 32.33 7.43
N LYS A 162 5.89 33.69 7.58
CA LYS A 162 4.72 34.50 7.89
C LYS A 162 3.67 34.44 6.77
N GLU A 163 4.08 34.61 5.53
CA GLU A 163 3.18 34.52 4.36
C GLU A 163 2.61 33.12 4.16
N ILE A 164 3.42 32.08 4.41
CA ILE A 164 2.91 30.70 4.42
C ILE A 164 1.79 30.57 5.45
N ALA A 165 2.00 31.03 6.68
CA ALA A 165 0.99 30.92 7.73
C ALA A 165 -0.28 31.72 7.42
N GLN A 166 -0.14 32.93 6.85
CA GLN A 166 -1.26 33.85 6.64
C GLN A 166 -2.01 33.66 5.31
N ARG A 167 -1.36 33.17 4.28
CA ARG A 167 -1.91 33.03 2.91
C ARG A 167 -1.94 31.60 2.42
N ALA A 168 -0.79 30.91 2.45
CA ALA A 168 -0.67 29.58 1.86
C ALA A 168 -1.45 28.52 2.66
N TYR A 169 -1.25 28.48 3.97
CA TYR A 169 -1.92 27.50 4.84
C TYR A 169 -3.45 27.59 4.77
N PRO A 170 -4.10 28.75 4.94
CA PRO A 170 -5.56 28.84 4.80
C PRO A 170 -6.06 28.39 3.42
N ALA A 171 -5.34 28.72 2.36
CA ALA A 171 -5.71 28.33 1.00
C ALA A 171 -5.60 26.81 0.77
N LEU A 172 -4.62 26.12 1.37
CA LEU A 172 -4.39 24.69 1.21
C LEU A 172 -5.17 23.84 2.22
N LYS A 173 -5.60 24.42 3.35
CA LYS A 173 -6.20 23.69 4.49
C LYS A 173 -7.35 22.77 4.09
N SER A 174 -8.24 23.20 3.22
CA SER A 174 -9.40 22.41 2.76
C SER A 174 -9.04 21.19 1.89
N SER A 175 -7.78 21.12 1.44
CA SER A 175 -7.27 20.03 0.62
C SER A 175 -6.36 19.07 1.40
N MET A 176 -6.18 19.30 2.70
CA MET A 176 -5.38 18.42 3.55
C MET A 176 -6.15 17.13 3.84
N THR A 177 -5.47 16.00 3.67
CA THR A 177 -6.01 14.69 4.04
C THR A 177 -6.02 14.56 5.57
N PRO A 178 -7.11 14.07 6.18
CA PRO A 178 -7.14 13.74 7.61
C PRO A 178 -6.05 12.72 7.97
N ASN A 179 -5.60 12.75 9.22
CA ASN A 179 -4.62 11.79 9.72
C ASN A 179 -5.34 10.54 10.28
N ASP A 180 -6.01 9.81 9.38
CA ASP A 180 -6.76 8.61 9.71
C ASP A 180 -5.85 7.38 9.84
N ARG A 181 -6.31 6.39 10.61
CA ARG A 181 -5.74 5.03 10.59
C ARG A 181 -6.41 4.19 9.51
N SER A 182 -5.80 3.07 9.15
CA SER A 182 -6.41 2.10 8.23
C SER A 182 -7.84 1.70 8.64
N GLY A 183 -8.08 1.48 9.94
CA GLY A 183 -9.40 1.11 10.46
C GLY A 183 -10.43 2.23 10.41
N ASP A 184 -10.02 3.49 10.38
CA ASP A 184 -10.92 4.64 10.24
C ASP A 184 -11.39 4.78 8.79
N VAL A 185 -10.49 4.53 7.83
CA VAL A 185 -10.82 4.52 6.39
C VAL A 185 -11.67 3.32 6.01
N PHE A 186 -11.34 2.11 6.53
CA PHE A 186 -12.11 0.88 6.29
C PHE A 186 -13.03 0.59 7.49
N SER A 187 -13.93 1.52 7.79
CA SER A 187 -14.76 1.51 8.99
C SER A 187 -15.98 0.58 8.93
N TRP A 188 -16.33 0.05 7.75
CA TRP A 188 -17.42 -0.91 7.58
C TRP A 188 -16.95 -2.37 7.70
N ASP A 189 -17.87 -3.27 7.98
CA ASP A 189 -17.57 -4.71 7.95
C ASP A 189 -17.34 -5.18 6.50
N PRO A 190 -16.41 -6.12 6.29
CA PRO A 190 -16.15 -6.67 4.94
C PRO A 190 -17.36 -7.44 4.41
N VAL A 191 -17.58 -7.36 3.11
CA VAL A 191 -18.68 -8.03 2.40
C VAL A 191 -18.16 -8.96 1.29
#